data_526bf04f20bf5e7ffd6a29bcf16f40af
#
_entry.id   526bf04f20bf5e7ffd6a29bcf16f40af
#
_cell.length_a   1.000
_cell.length_b   1.000
_cell.length_c   1.000
_cell.angle_alpha   90.00
_cell.angle_beta   90.00
_cell.angle_gamma   90.00
#
_symmetry.space_group_name_H-M   'P 1'
#
loop_
_entity.id
_entity.type
_entity.pdbx_description
1 polymer ?
#
loop_
_entity_poly.entity_id
_entity_poly.type
_entity_poly.pdbx_seq_one_letter_code
_entity_poly.pdbx_strand_id
1 'polypeptide(L)'
;MYFVYILVSEVDGTLYTGQTQDINARLKLHNSGKVQSTRKKSPWHLGYFEVFNRRSDAMWREREFKKKWNTERKKRLIAHFNRIKIEVLLKSENTFLPNPLRVYDS
;
A
#
# COMPACT_ATOMS: atom_id res chain seq x y z
N MET A 1 4.73 -14.60 -1.97
CA MET A 1 4.72 -13.24 -2.52
C MET A 1 5.12 -12.22 -1.47
N TYR A 2 5.65 -11.13 -1.93
CA TYR A 2 6.10 -10.03 -1.07
C TYR A 2 5.44 -8.75 -1.56
N PHE A 3 5.00 -7.93 -0.61
CA PHE A 3 4.27 -6.71 -0.92
C PHE A 3 5.04 -5.50 -0.38
N VAL A 4 5.15 -4.47 -1.21
CA VAL A 4 5.53 -3.14 -0.73
C VAL A 4 4.25 -2.33 -0.67
N TYR A 5 4.00 -1.68 0.44
CA TYR A 5 2.73 -0.98 0.67
C TYR A 5 2.95 0.43 1.19
N ILE A 6 1.97 1.28 0.94
CA ILE A 6 1.92 2.62 1.51
C ILE A 6 0.60 2.74 2.26
N LEU A 7 0.69 3.02 3.56
CA LEU A 7 -0.46 3.28 4.40
C LEU A 7 -0.68 4.78 4.52
N VAL A 8 -1.94 5.17 4.69
CA VAL A 8 -2.34 6.56 4.89
C VAL A 8 -2.98 6.66 6.27
N SER A 9 -2.51 7.59 7.10
CA SER A 9 -3.11 7.87 8.39
C SER A 9 -4.45 8.57 8.20
N GLU A 10 -5.47 8.09 8.87
CA GLU A 10 -6.78 8.73 8.87
C GLU A 10 -6.82 9.94 9.81
N VAL A 11 -5.80 10.10 10.65
CA VAL A 11 -5.70 11.24 11.56
C VAL A 11 -5.22 12.49 10.83
N ASP A 12 -4.16 12.37 10.03
CA ASP A 12 -3.52 13.54 9.43
C ASP A 12 -3.00 13.34 8.00
N GLY A 13 -3.26 12.18 7.40
CA GLY A 13 -2.81 11.90 6.04
C GLY A 13 -1.34 11.52 5.91
N THR A 14 -0.63 11.35 7.01
CA THR A 14 0.76 10.90 6.98
C THR A 14 0.88 9.55 6.27
N LEU A 15 1.95 9.38 5.50
CA LEU A 15 2.21 8.15 4.77
C LEU A 15 3.23 7.29 5.49
N TYR A 16 3.02 5.98 5.46
CA TYR A 16 3.97 5.00 5.98
C TYR A 16 4.23 3.94 4.92
N THR A 17 5.51 3.70 4.61
CA THR A 17 5.91 2.69 3.63
C THR A 17 6.55 1.50 4.33
N GLY A 18 6.17 0.30 3.92
CA GLY A 18 6.74 -0.93 4.48
C GLY A 18 6.65 -2.07 3.50
N GLN A 19 7.11 -3.24 3.94
CA GLN A 19 6.95 -4.47 3.18
C GLN A 19 6.45 -5.59 4.09
N THR A 20 5.74 -6.54 3.48
CA THR A 20 5.17 -7.67 4.22
C THR A 20 4.83 -8.80 3.26
N GLN A 21 4.64 -9.99 3.80
CA GLN A 21 4.07 -11.11 3.05
C GLN A 21 2.56 -11.19 3.21
N ASP A 22 1.99 -10.43 4.14
CA ASP A 22 0.55 -10.45 4.41
C ASP A 22 0.09 -9.04 4.77
N ILE A 23 -0.51 -8.36 3.80
CA ILE A 23 -0.95 -6.97 3.98
C ILE A 23 -2.05 -6.87 5.05
N ASN A 24 -3.01 -7.78 5.03
CA ASN A 24 -4.13 -7.72 5.97
C ASN A 24 -3.66 -7.87 7.42
N ALA A 25 -2.79 -8.85 7.67
CA ALA A 25 -2.23 -9.05 8.99
C ALA A 25 -1.39 -7.85 9.43
N ARG A 26 -0.61 -7.30 8.51
CA ARG A 26 0.26 -6.16 8.82
C ARG A 26 -0.54 -4.90 9.10
N LEU A 27 -1.60 -4.65 8.33
CA LEU A 27 -2.49 -3.51 8.55
C LEU A 27 -3.18 -3.62 9.92
N LYS A 28 -3.66 -4.81 10.27
CA LYS A 28 -4.24 -5.05 11.59
C LYS A 28 -3.22 -4.77 12.69
N LEU A 29 -1.97 -5.16 12.48
CA LEU A 29 -0.91 -4.93 13.45
C LEU A 29 -0.66 -3.43 13.66
N HIS A 30 -0.59 -2.65 12.58
CA HIS A 30 -0.43 -1.19 12.68
C HIS A 30 -1.62 -0.56 13.42
N ASN A 31 -2.84 -1.02 13.14
CA ASN A 31 -4.04 -0.47 13.75
C ASN A 31 -4.28 -0.95 15.17
N SER A 32 -3.56 -1.97 15.61
CA SER A 32 -3.65 -2.47 16.99
C SER A 32 -2.91 -1.59 18.01
N GLY A 33 -2.08 -0.67 17.51
CA GLY A 33 -1.24 0.18 18.35
C GLY A 33 0.03 -0.50 18.84
N LYS A 34 0.33 -1.71 18.38
CA LYS A 34 1.51 -2.46 18.81
C LYS A 34 2.79 -2.05 18.09
N VAL A 35 2.68 -1.34 16.98
CA VAL A 35 3.85 -0.85 16.23
C VAL A 35 4.15 0.57 16.72
N GLN A 36 5.26 0.72 17.39
CA GLN A 36 5.61 1.98 18.06
C GLN A 36 5.64 3.17 17.10
N SER A 37 6.17 2.97 15.90
CA SER A 37 6.33 4.06 14.92
C SER A 37 5.01 4.55 14.32
N THR A 38 3.94 3.76 14.40
CA THR A 38 2.67 4.09 13.72
C THR A 38 1.48 4.23 14.66
N ARG A 39 1.62 3.87 15.94
CA ARG A 39 0.47 3.80 16.86
C ARG A 39 -0.22 5.14 17.09
N LYS A 40 0.54 6.23 17.08
CA LYS A 40 0.00 7.56 17.38
C LYS A 40 -0.85 8.14 16.24
N LYS A 41 -0.72 7.58 15.05
CA LYS A 41 -1.40 8.07 13.86
C LYS A 41 -2.40 7.06 13.31
N SER A 42 -2.70 6.03 14.08
CA SER A 42 -3.76 5.07 13.72
C SER A 42 -5.13 5.72 13.91
N PRO A 43 -6.18 5.32 13.17
CA PRO A 43 -6.14 4.19 12.25
C PRO A 43 -5.50 4.52 10.90
N TRP A 44 -4.97 3.48 10.28
CA TRP A 44 -4.36 3.53 8.97
C TRP A 44 -5.23 2.78 7.97
N HIS A 45 -5.23 3.24 6.72
CA HIS A 45 -5.81 2.45 5.64
C HIS A 45 -4.76 2.25 4.55
N LEU A 46 -4.99 1.22 3.73
CA LEU A 46 -4.10 0.88 2.65
C LEU A 46 -4.31 1.86 1.49
N GLY A 47 -3.26 2.62 1.15
CA GLY A 47 -3.32 3.57 0.05
C GLY A 47 -2.80 3.00 -1.26
N TYR A 48 -1.83 2.09 -1.18
CA TYR A 48 -1.17 1.57 -2.37
C TYR A 48 -0.38 0.31 -2.04
N PHE A 49 -0.24 -0.61 -3.01
CA PHE A 49 0.73 -1.70 -2.88
C PHE A 49 1.19 -2.23 -4.22
N GLU A 50 2.35 -2.87 -4.18
CA GLU A 50 2.96 -3.60 -5.29
C GLU A 50 3.30 -5.01 -4.84
N VAL A 51 3.28 -5.95 -5.78
CA VAL A 51 3.53 -7.36 -5.51
C VAL A 51 4.83 -7.78 -6.17
N PHE A 52 5.64 -8.53 -5.44
CA PHE A 52 6.92 -9.03 -5.93
C PHE A 52 7.05 -10.53 -5.64
N ASN A 53 7.68 -11.24 -6.56
CA ASN A 53 7.96 -12.66 -6.37
C ASN A 53 9.17 -12.89 -5.47
N ARG A 54 10.10 -11.94 -5.45
CA ARG A 54 11.33 -12.04 -4.68
C ARG A 54 11.36 -11.01 -3.57
N ARG A 55 11.82 -11.46 -2.41
CA ARG A 55 11.99 -10.56 -1.27
C ARG A 55 12.99 -9.44 -1.58
N SER A 56 14.07 -9.75 -2.31
CA SER A 56 15.08 -8.75 -2.66
C SER A 56 14.50 -7.60 -3.48
N ASP A 57 13.57 -7.90 -4.39
CA ASP A 57 12.93 -6.88 -5.22
C ASP A 57 12.03 -5.99 -4.37
N ALA A 58 11.29 -6.58 -3.44
CA ALA A 58 10.44 -5.82 -2.52
C ALA A 58 11.29 -4.91 -1.61
N MET A 59 12.40 -5.45 -1.10
CA MET A 59 13.31 -4.67 -0.24
C MET A 59 13.89 -3.48 -0.98
N TRP A 60 14.30 -3.70 -2.24
CA TRP A 60 14.84 -2.63 -3.08
C TRP A 60 13.79 -1.55 -3.35
N ARG A 61 12.56 -1.97 -3.64
CA ARG A 61 11.47 -1.03 -3.93
C ARG A 61 11.07 -0.22 -2.70
N GLU A 62 11.00 -0.86 -1.55
CA GLU A 62 10.74 -0.17 -0.28
C GLU A 62 11.79 0.91 -0.02
N ARG A 63 13.06 0.56 -0.22
CA ARG A 63 14.16 1.50 -0.05
C ARG A 63 14.04 2.67 -1.02
N GLU A 64 13.68 2.38 -2.27
CA GLU A 64 13.49 3.41 -3.29
C GLU A 64 12.40 4.40 -2.87
N PHE A 65 11.24 3.89 -2.43
CA PHE A 65 10.16 4.74 -1.95
C PHE A 65 10.60 5.60 -0.76
N LYS A 66 11.33 5.03 0.16
CA LYS A 66 11.75 5.75 1.37
C LYS A 66 12.81 6.81 1.09
N LYS A 67 13.70 6.55 0.13
CA LYS A 67 14.85 7.42 -0.13
C LYS A 67 14.67 8.39 -1.28
N LYS A 68 13.94 7.98 -2.33
CA LYS A 68 13.88 8.75 -3.58
C LYS A 68 12.53 9.38 -3.85
N TRP A 69 11.47 8.90 -3.24
CA TRP A 69 10.13 9.42 -3.48
C TRP A 69 9.72 10.36 -2.36
N ASN A 70 9.33 11.60 -2.73
CA ASN A 70 8.76 12.52 -1.76
C ASN A 70 7.26 12.22 -1.54
N THR A 71 6.68 12.89 -0.55
CA THR A 71 5.28 12.69 -0.17
C THR A 71 4.32 13.00 -1.32
N GLU A 72 4.58 14.08 -2.07
CA GLU A 72 3.70 14.49 -3.17
C GLU A 72 3.67 13.44 -4.27
N ARG A 73 4.81 12.87 -4.60
CA ARG A 73 4.90 11.82 -5.62
C ARG A 73 4.15 10.56 -5.19
N LYS A 74 4.27 10.20 -3.91
CA LYS A 74 3.54 9.05 -3.35
C LYS A 74 2.04 9.31 -3.36
N LYS A 75 1.60 10.52 -3.03
CA LYS A 75 0.17 10.87 -3.06
C LYS A 75 -0.41 10.78 -4.46
N ARG A 76 0.35 11.19 -5.48
CA ARG A 76 -0.10 11.04 -6.86
C ARG A 76 -0.24 9.57 -7.26
N LEU A 77 0.68 8.74 -6.82
CA LEU A 77 0.63 7.30 -7.06
C LEU A 77 -0.61 6.68 -6.40
N ILE A 78 -0.89 7.06 -5.17
CA ILE A 78 -2.07 6.60 -4.42
C ILE A 78 -3.36 7.03 -5.14
N ALA A 79 -3.44 8.27 -5.57
CA ALA A 79 -4.61 8.78 -6.29
C ALA A 79 -4.83 8.03 -7.60
N HIS A 80 -3.77 7.76 -8.34
CA HIS A 80 -3.83 6.99 -9.57
C HIS A 80 -4.32 5.56 -9.33
N PHE A 81 -3.78 4.92 -8.32
CA PHE A 81 -4.17 3.57 -7.91
C PHE A 81 -5.65 3.50 -7.54
N ASN A 82 -6.14 4.47 -6.76
CA ASN A 82 -7.54 4.55 -6.38
C ASN A 82 -8.45 4.73 -7.59
N ARG A 83 -8.04 5.53 -8.56
CA ARG A 83 -8.80 5.77 -9.79
C ARG A 83 -8.93 4.49 -10.60
N ILE A 84 -7.83 3.76 -10.79
CA ILE A 84 -7.86 2.48 -11.50
C ILE A 84 -8.77 1.49 -10.79
N LYS A 85 -8.68 1.42 -9.47
CA LYS A 85 -9.49 0.53 -8.65
C LYS A 85 -10.98 0.83 -8.81
N ILE A 86 -11.35 2.10 -8.80
CA ILE A 86 -12.73 2.52 -8.99
C ILE A 86 -13.22 2.17 -10.40
N GLU A 87 -12.41 2.44 -11.43
CA GLU A 87 -12.77 2.08 -12.81
C GLU A 87 -13.03 0.59 -12.96
N VAL A 88 -12.19 -0.24 -12.37
CA VAL A 88 -12.35 -1.69 -12.42
C VAL A 88 -13.64 -2.09 -11.72
N LEU A 89 -13.94 -1.51 -10.57
CA LEU A 89 -15.18 -1.77 -9.85
C LEU A 89 -16.41 -1.37 -10.65
N LEU A 90 -16.37 -0.24 -11.34
CA LEU A 90 -17.48 0.25 -12.14
C LEU A 90 -17.68 -0.56 -13.41
N LYS A 91 -16.62 -1.10 -13.99
CA LYS A 91 -16.69 -1.91 -15.20
C LYS A 91 -17.00 -3.37 -14.90
N SER A 92 -16.78 -3.81 -13.69
CA SER A 92 -17.01 -5.17 -13.29
C SER A 92 -18.45 -5.31 -12.84
N GLU A 93 -19.29 -5.87 -13.68
CA GLU A 93 -20.64 -6.25 -13.30
C GLU A 93 -20.62 -7.43 -12.35
N ASN A 94 -19.49 -8.07 -12.22
CA ASN A 94 -19.28 -9.18 -11.31
C ASN A 94 -18.51 -8.70 -10.11
N THR A 95 -18.85 -9.27 -8.97
CA THR A 95 -18.14 -9.03 -7.72
C THR A 95 -16.72 -9.54 -7.76
N PHE A 96 -16.32 -10.22 -8.81
CA PHE A 96 -14.97 -10.68 -8.97
C PHE A 96 -14.11 -9.52 -9.48
N LEU A 97 -13.29 -9.02 -8.60
CA LEU A 97 -12.22 -8.13 -8.97
C LEU A 97 -11.14 -8.98 -9.63
N PRO A 98 -10.94 -8.88 -10.96
CA PRO A 98 -9.71 -9.37 -11.50
C PRO A 98 -8.68 -8.62 -10.69
N ASN A 99 -7.72 -9.27 -10.27
CA ASN A 99 -6.74 -8.76 -9.35
C ASN A 99 -6.14 -7.44 -9.90
N PRO A 100 -6.84 -6.30 -9.84
CA PRO A 100 -6.29 -5.02 -10.27
C PRO A 100 -5.20 -4.61 -9.36
N LEU A 101 -5.06 -5.38 -8.37
CA LEU A 101 -4.10 -5.20 -7.35
C LEU A 101 -2.77 -5.82 -7.78
N ARG A 102 -2.72 -6.42 -8.96
CA ARG A 102 -1.49 -6.83 -9.63
C ARG A 102 -1.04 -5.82 -10.66
N VAL A 103 -1.16 -4.57 -10.34
CA VAL A 103 -0.81 -3.52 -11.30
C VAL A 103 0.68 -3.55 -11.63
N TYR A 104 1.48 -4.08 -10.73
CA TYR A 104 2.92 -4.15 -10.92
C TYR A 104 3.39 -5.57 -10.73
N ASP A 105 3.25 -6.31 -11.80
CA ASP A 105 3.79 -7.64 -11.89
C ASP A 105 5.27 -7.50 -12.21
N SER A 106 6.06 -7.63 -11.20
CA SER A 106 7.50 -7.60 -11.41
C SER A 106 8.03 -8.97 -11.73
#